data_da6cfcc474ef45bd53d5e87fe866cb2c
#
_entry.id   da6cfcc474ef45bd53d5e87fe866cb2c
#
_cell.length_a   1.000
_cell.length_b   1.000
_cell.length_c   1.000
_cell.angle_alpha   90.00
_cell.angle_beta   90.00
_cell.angle_gamma   90.00
#
_symmetry.space_group_name_H-M   'P 1'
#
loop_
_entity.id
_entity.type
_entity.pdbx_description
1 polymer ?
#
loop_
_entity_poly.entity_id
_entity_poly.type
_entity_poly.pdbx_seq_one_letter_code
_entity_poly.pdbx_strand_id
1 'polypeptide(L)'
;MQCIGIPKTIDNDLPITDNCPGFGSVAKYVAVSIMEASLDVESMASSSTKVFVLEVMGRHAGWIAAAGGLAQREKGDPPHIILFPEIPLDKEALL
;
A
#
# COMPACT_ATOMS: atom_id res chain seq x y z
N MET A 1 39.47 11.76 -3.08
CA MET A 1 38.13 12.27 -3.48
C MET A 1 37.12 11.81 -2.44
N GLN A 2 36.33 12.69 -1.88
CA GLN A 2 35.25 12.33 -0.95
C GLN A 2 33.94 12.21 -1.74
N CYS A 3 33.21 11.13 -1.53
CA CYS A 3 31.92 10.87 -2.21
C CYS A 3 30.83 10.69 -1.16
N ILE A 4 29.67 11.28 -1.40
CA ILE A 4 28.47 11.09 -0.61
C ILE A 4 27.38 10.54 -1.54
N GLY A 5 26.83 9.39 -1.18
CA GLY A 5 25.71 8.78 -1.89
C GLY A 5 24.39 9.03 -1.15
N ILE A 6 23.36 9.36 -1.89
CA ILE A 6 21.99 9.44 -1.38
C ILE A 6 21.22 8.27 -1.96
N PRO A 7 20.81 7.28 -1.16
CA PRO A 7 20.05 6.15 -1.65
C PRO A 7 18.68 6.60 -2.16
N LYS A 8 18.22 6.01 -3.25
CA LYS A 8 16.92 6.34 -3.86
C LYS A 8 16.18 5.06 -4.22
N THR A 9 15.08 4.85 -3.58
CA THR A 9 14.00 3.94 -4.00
C THR A 9 12.74 4.31 -3.23
N ILE A 10 11.63 4.42 -3.93
CA ILE A 10 10.33 4.65 -3.30
C ILE A 10 9.82 3.41 -2.57
N ASP A 11 10.31 2.23 -2.97
CA ASP A 11 9.91 0.93 -2.43
C ASP A 11 10.43 0.70 -1.00
N ASN A 12 11.34 1.54 -0.53
CA ASN A 12 11.96 1.43 0.79
C ASN A 12 12.64 0.07 1.03
N ASP A 13 13.26 -0.48 0.01
CA ASP A 13 13.80 -1.85 -0.05
C ASP A 13 15.33 -1.94 0.04
N LEU A 14 15.99 -0.87 0.47
CA LEU A 14 17.44 -0.86 0.65
C LEU A 14 17.83 -1.37 2.05
N PRO A 15 18.81 -2.27 2.14
CA PRO A 15 19.31 -2.73 3.42
C PRO A 15 19.98 -1.60 4.21
N ILE A 16 19.91 -1.68 5.54
CA ILE A 16 20.54 -0.72 6.47
C ILE A 16 20.04 0.73 6.22
N THR A 17 18.83 0.86 5.72
CA THR A 17 18.19 2.16 5.46
C THR A 17 16.77 2.13 6.02
N ASP A 18 16.49 2.98 7.00
CA ASP A 18 15.18 2.98 7.67
C ASP A 18 14.09 3.59 6.80
N ASN A 19 14.42 4.69 6.10
CA ASN A 19 13.48 5.40 5.27
C ASN A 19 14.16 5.99 4.04
N CYS A 20 13.79 5.49 2.88
CA CYS A 20 14.27 6.01 1.60
C CYS A 20 13.53 7.30 1.20
N PRO A 21 14.21 8.25 0.55
CA PRO A 21 13.58 9.47 0.04
C PRO A 21 12.37 9.19 -0.82
N GLY A 22 11.24 9.81 -0.51
CA GLY A 22 9.98 9.66 -1.23
C GLY A 22 9.04 8.60 -0.66
N PHE A 23 9.53 7.65 0.14
CA PHE A 23 8.68 6.60 0.72
C PHE A 23 7.57 7.16 1.61
N GLY A 24 7.88 8.09 2.51
CA GLY A 24 6.88 8.72 3.37
C GLY A 24 5.78 9.46 2.60
N SER A 25 6.15 10.10 1.49
CA SER A 25 5.18 10.78 0.61
C SER A 25 4.26 9.79 -0.10
N VAL A 26 4.80 8.69 -0.63
CA VAL A 26 3.96 7.67 -1.29
C VAL A 26 3.09 6.93 -0.27
N ALA A 27 3.59 6.67 0.93
CA ALA A 27 2.82 6.06 2.00
C ALA A 27 1.55 6.88 2.31
N LYS A 28 1.72 8.20 2.48
CA LYS A 28 0.60 9.12 2.65
C LYS A 28 -0.34 9.12 1.45
N TYR A 29 0.20 9.19 0.24
CA TYR A 29 -0.58 9.22 -0.99
C TYR A 29 -1.45 7.96 -1.15
N VAL A 30 -0.88 6.78 -0.92
CA VAL A 30 -1.59 5.50 -0.99
C VAL A 30 -2.70 5.43 0.06
N ALA A 31 -2.43 5.81 1.30
CA ALA A 31 -3.43 5.82 2.35
C ALA A 31 -4.61 6.74 2.03
N VAL A 32 -4.35 7.95 1.54
CA VAL A 32 -5.40 8.89 1.13
C VAL A 32 -6.18 8.36 -0.08
N SER A 33 -5.50 7.82 -1.08
CA SER A 33 -6.13 7.27 -2.28
C SER A 33 -7.05 6.09 -1.96
N ILE A 34 -6.66 5.19 -1.06
CA ILE A 34 -7.51 4.09 -0.61
C ILE A 34 -8.74 4.62 0.13
N MET A 35 -8.55 5.60 1.01
CA MET A 35 -9.67 6.20 1.73
C MET A 35 -10.68 6.85 0.77
N GLU A 36 -10.23 7.63 -0.20
CA GLU A 36 -11.10 8.27 -1.19
C GLU A 36 -11.82 7.23 -2.06
N ALA A 37 -11.07 6.24 -2.59
CA ALA A 37 -11.66 5.17 -3.39
C ALA A 37 -12.67 4.32 -2.60
N SER A 38 -12.44 4.13 -1.31
CA SER A 38 -13.35 3.37 -0.45
C SER A 38 -14.71 4.05 -0.30
N LEU A 39 -14.73 5.36 -0.16
CA LEU A 39 -15.97 6.14 -0.08
C LEU A 39 -16.76 6.08 -1.39
N ASP A 40 -16.05 6.10 -2.52
CA ASP A 40 -16.67 5.96 -3.84
C ASP A 40 -17.31 4.57 -4.02
N VAL A 41 -16.57 3.50 -3.69
CA VAL A 41 -17.08 2.13 -3.75
C VAL A 41 -18.24 1.92 -2.77
N GLU A 42 -18.17 2.45 -1.57
CA GLU A 42 -19.24 2.38 -0.58
C GLU A 42 -20.54 2.99 -1.13
N SER A 43 -20.43 4.12 -1.79
CA SER A 43 -21.58 4.80 -2.41
C SER A 43 -22.29 3.96 -3.47
N MET A 44 -21.57 3.05 -4.14
CA MET A 44 -22.04 2.23 -5.25
C MET A 44 -22.28 0.75 -4.88
N ALA A 45 -21.89 0.32 -3.69
CA ALA A 45 -21.82 -1.11 -3.31
C ALA A 45 -23.17 -1.84 -3.40
N SER A 46 -24.28 -1.13 -3.22
CA SER A 46 -25.63 -1.70 -3.32
C SER A 46 -26.09 -1.88 -4.77
N SER A 47 -25.55 -1.12 -5.71
CA SER A 47 -26.03 -1.06 -7.08
C SER A 47 -25.07 -1.64 -8.12
N SER A 48 -23.77 -1.41 -7.98
CA SER A 48 -22.81 -1.78 -9.03
C SER A 48 -21.48 -2.28 -8.48
N THR A 49 -20.52 -1.38 -8.24
CA THR A 49 -19.14 -1.70 -7.88
C THR A 49 -19.03 -2.13 -6.42
N LYS A 50 -18.44 -3.30 -6.19
CA LYS A 50 -18.29 -3.90 -4.84
C LYS A 50 -16.84 -4.12 -4.45
N VAL A 51 -15.93 -4.11 -5.41
CA VAL A 51 -14.51 -4.39 -5.20
C VAL A 51 -13.69 -3.33 -5.88
N PHE A 52 -12.69 -2.84 -5.17
CA PHE A 52 -11.65 -1.97 -5.68
C PHE A 52 -10.29 -2.60 -5.38
N VAL A 53 -9.41 -2.63 -6.34
CA VAL A 53 -8.04 -3.14 -6.19
C VAL A 53 -7.08 -2.04 -6.55
N LEU A 54 -6.22 -1.67 -5.60
CA LEU A 54 -5.12 -0.74 -5.83
C LEU A 54 -3.82 -1.52 -5.94
N GLU A 55 -3.25 -1.57 -7.14
CA GLU A 55 -1.90 -2.07 -7.34
C GLU A 55 -0.89 -0.98 -7.04
N VAL A 56 0.11 -1.29 -6.23
CA VAL A 56 1.19 -0.38 -5.84
C VAL A 56 2.55 -0.97 -6.22
N MET A 57 3.56 -0.11 -6.29
CA MET A 57 4.93 -0.54 -6.51
C MET A 57 5.48 -1.31 -5.30
N GLY A 58 6.56 -2.05 -5.52
CA GLY A 58 7.22 -2.86 -4.50
C GLY A 58 7.21 -4.34 -4.88
N ARG A 59 7.97 -4.70 -5.94
CA ARG A 59 8.03 -6.07 -6.46
C ARG A 59 8.50 -7.08 -5.44
N HIS A 60 9.45 -6.69 -4.58
CA HIS A 60 10.12 -7.56 -3.63
C HIS A 60 9.95 -7.10 -2.17
N ALA A 61 9.42 -5.91 -1.95
CA ALA A 61 9.19 -5.35 -0.63
C ALA A 61 7.80 -4.72 -0.54
N GLY A 62 7.02 -5.13 0.43
CA GLY A 62 5.62 -4.75 0.62
C GLY A 62 5.39 -3.49 1.45
N TRP A 63 6.39 -2.62 1.62
CA TRP A 63 6.26 -1.43 2.45
C TRP A 63 5.18 -0.46 1.96
N ILE A 64 5.08 -0.24 0.64
CA ILE A 64 4.04 0.64 0.07
C ILE A 64 2.67 0.02 0.24
N ALA A 65 2.54 -1.29 0.01
CA ALA A 65 1.29 -2.01 0.25
C ALA A 65 0.87 -1.93 1.72
N ALA A 66 1.81 -2.13 2.64
CA ALA A 66 1.57 -2.00 4.09
C ALA A 66 1.07 -0.60 4.47
N ALA A 67 1.60 0.44 3.81
CA ALA A 67 1.17 1.81 4.05
C ALA A 67 -0.32 2.04 3.72
N GLY A 68 -0.90 1.23 2.85
CA GLY A 68 -2.34 1.24 2.59
C GLY A 68 -3.18 1.00 3.85
N GLY A 69 -2.66 0.22 4.80
CA GLY A 69 -3.31 -0.02 6.09
C GLY A 69 -3.52 1.22 6.95
N LEU A 70 -2.78 2.30 6.69
CA LEU A 70 -2.97 3.58 7.37
C LEU A 70 -4.30 4.26 7.02
N ALA A 71 -4.98 3.82 5.97
CA ALA A 71 -6.31 4.31 5.63
C ALA A 71 -7.38 3.82 6.61
N GLN A 72 -7.17 2.68 7.26
CA GLN A 72 -8.09 2.11 8.23
C GLN A 72 -8.09 2.94 9.53
N ARG A 73 -9.21 3.54 9.86
CA ARG A 73 -9.40 4.34 11.07
C ARG A 73 -10.11 3.55 12.16
N GLU A 74 -11.07 2.73 11.74
CA GLU A 74 -11.87 1.90 12.62
C GLU A 74 -11.86 0.45 12.14
N LYS A 75 -12.25 -0.46 13.03
CA LYS A 75 -12.33 -1.88 12.68
C LYS A 75 -13.41 -2.09 11.61
N GLY A 76 -13.02 -2.63 10.48
CA GLY A 76 -13.90 -2.88 9.35
C GLY A 76 -13.76 -1.87 8.21
N ASP A 77 -13.01 -0.78 8.42
CA ASP A 77 -12.68 0.14 7.34
C ASP A 77 -11.73 -0.49 6.32
N PRO A 78 -11.76 -0.07 5.05
CA PRO A 78 -10.76 -0.47 4.05
C PRO A 78 -9.35 0.03 4.41
N PRO A 79 -8.31 -0.65 3.91
CA PRO A 79 -8.36 -1.84 3.06
C PRO A 79 -8.71 -3.10 3.86
N HIS A 80 -9.54 -3.97 3.30
CA HIS A 80 -9.92 -5.23 3.95
C HIS A 80 -8.85 -6.30 3.80
N ILE A 81 -8.10 -6.24 2.69
CA ILE A 81 -7.05 -7.20 2.35
C ILE A 81 -5.83 -6.43 1.84
N ILE A 82 -4.65 -6.77 2.36
CA ILE A 82 -3.37 -6.29 1.86
C ILE A 82 -2.54 -7.49 1.46
N LEU A 83 -2.10 -7.53 0.22
CA LEU A 83 -1.24 -8.60 -0.30
C LEU A 83 0.20 -8.12 -0.35
N PHE A 84 1.10 -8.96 0.13
CA PHE A 84 2.54 -8.68 0.22
C PHE A 84 3.33 -9.57 -0.74
N PRO A 85 4.35 -9.05 -1.43
CA PRO A 85 5.20 -9.89 -2.30
C PRO A 85 6.00 -10.93 -1.52
N GLU A 86 6.24 -10.71 -0.24
CA GLU A 86 6.98 -11.63 0.65
C GLU A 86 6.14 -12.85 1.09
N ILE A 87 4.84 -12.80 0.93
CA ILE A 87 3.91 -13.83 1.40
C ILE A 87 3.24 -14.49 0.20
N PRO A 88 3.36 -15.81 0.04
CA PRO A 88 2.64 -16.54 -1.01
C PRO A 88 1.13 -16.31 -0.92
N LEU A 89 0.50 -16.05 -2.06
CA LEU A 89 -0.95 -15.89 -2.12
C LEU A 89 -1.65 -17.23 -1.97
N ASP A 90 -2.42 -17.37 -0.91
CA ASP A 90 -3.39 -18.44 -0.76
C ASP A 90 -4.73 -18.01 -1.36
N LYS A 91 -5.04 -18.54 -2.53
CA LYS A 91 -6.28 -18.19 -3.26
C LYS A 91 -7.53 -18.72 -2.60
N GLU A 92 -7.44 -19.85 -1.89
CA GLU A 92 -8.60 -20.44 -1.22
C GLU A 92 -8.95 -19.65 0.04
N ALA A 93 -7.95 -19.15 0.75
CA ALA A 93 -8.16 -18.30 1.91
C ALA A 93 -8.64 -16.87 1.55
N LEU A 94 -8.43 -16.45 0.29
CA LEU A 94 -8.85 -15.14 -0.18
C LEU A 94 -10.35 -15.09 -0.54
N LEU A 95 -10.92 -16.20 -0.95
CA LEU A 95 -12.32 -16.35 -1.38
C LEU A 95 -13.24 -16.76 -0.24
#